data_3dea0a79090fe7c5941b9814f5f182df
#
_entry.id   3dea0a79090fe7c5941b9814f5f182df
#
_cell.length_a   1.000
_cell.length_b   1.000
_cell.length_c   1.000
_cell.angle_alpha   90.00
_cell.angle_beta   90.00
_cell.angle_gamma   90.00
#
_symmetry.space_group_name_H-M   'P 1'
#
loop_
_entity.id
_entity.type
_entity.pdbx_description
1 polymer ?
#
loop_
_entity_poly.entity_id
_entity_poly.type
_entity_poly.pdbx_seq_one_letter_code
_entity_poly.pdbx_strand_id
1 'polypeptide(L)'
;MRELFSRFLGPVIDKVLGIRCTSFGYQYSEIVGSLASVYFCGGDCVEDVTSHLMSHLSLHPTLRTCSSDTILRAISELAVGNTTYTSDTGRSYDFNTATMLNSLLVKALLSTGQLVAGESYDLDFDHQFIETEKYDAKMTYKKFTGYSPGVAVIGELIVGIENRDGNANVRFHQQDTLSLMDEQVCFEG
;
A
#
# COMPACT_ATOMS: atom_id res chain seq x y z
N MET A 1 -16.81 12.28 -3.93
CA MET A 1 -15.85 11.18 -3.75
C MET A 1 -15.71 10.31 -5.00
N ARG A 2 -16.79 9.76 -5.52
CA ARG A 2 -16.79 8.88 -6.68
C ARG A 2 -16.28 9.54 -7.97
N GLU A 3 -16.68 10.77 -8.23
CA GLU A 3 -16.21 11.54 -9.39
C GLU A 3 -14.70 11.78 -9.32
N LEU A 4 -14.18 12.05 -8.12
CA LEU A 4 -12.74 12.14 -7.84
C LEU A 4 -12.05 10.80 -8.14
N PHE A 5 -12.59 9.68 -7.64
CA PHE A 5 -11.98 8.38 -7.85
C PHE A 5 -11.96 7.99 -9.33
N SER A 6 -13.09 8.03 -10.02
CA SER A 6 -13.17 7.62 -11.42
C SER A 6 -12.43 8.56 -12.38
N ARG A 7 -12.39 9.85 -12.07
CA ARG A 7 -11.77 10.88 -12.92
C ARG A 7 -10.26 10.99 -12.74
N PHE A 8 -9.77 10.88 -11.50
CA PHE A 8 -8.36 11.12 -11.18
C PHE A 8 -7.61 9.85 -10.78
N LEU A 9 -8.16 9.04 -9.89
CA LEU A 9 -7.45 7.89 -9.35
C LEU A 9 -7.55 6.64 -10.22
N GLY A 10 -8.69 6.34 -10.80
CA GLY A 10 -8.88 5.15 -11.63
C GLY A 10 -7.84 5.04 -12.75
N PRO A 11 -7.68 6.08 -13.61
CA PRO A 11 -6.67 6.06 -14.67
C PRO A 11 -5.23 5.94 -14.16
N VAL A 12 -4.91 6.52 -13.00
CA VAL A 12 -3.58 6.40 -12.39
C VAL A 12 -3.34 4.97 -11.92
N ILE A 13 -4.33 4.36 -11.27
CA ILE A 13 -4.25 2.98 -10.79
C ILE A 13 -4.01 2.03 -11.97
N ASP A 14 -4.81 2.12 -13.03
CA ASP A 14 -4.69 1.24 -14.19
C ASP A 14 -3.38 1.48 -14.97
N LYS A 15 -2.88 2.70 -14.99
CA LYS A 15 -1.58 3.03 -15.59
C LYS A 15 -0.40 2.42 -14.81
N VAL A 16 -0.45 2.46 -13.48
CA VAL A 16 0.63 1.99 -12.61
C VAL A 16 0.60 0.49 -12.43
N LEU A 17 -0.59 -0.07 -12.12
CA LEU A 17 -0.72 -1.50 -11.84
C LEU A 17 -0.92 -2.34 -13.10
N GLY A 18 -1.20 -1.70 -14.23
CA GLY A 18 -1.38 -2.35 -15.52
C GLY A 18 -2.77 -2.99 -15.71
N ILE A 19 -2.92 -3.68 -16.82
CA ILE A 19 -4.17 -4.36 -17.18
C ILE A 19 -4.20 -5.73 -16.50
N ARG A 20 -5.17 -5.92 -15.61
CA ARG A 20 -5.33 -7.19 -14.88
C ARG A 20 -6.01 -8.28 -15.71
N CYS A 21 -7.01 -7.91 -16.50
CA CYS A 21 -7.76 -8.86 -17.31
C CYS A 21 -8.16 -8.26 -18.67
N THR A 22 -8.16 -9.08 -19.71
CA THR A 22 -8.43 -8.62 -21.08
C THR A 22 -9.86 -8.84 -21.54
N SER A 23 -10.62 -9.76 -20.92
CA SER A 23 -11.96 -10.16 -21.41
C SER A 23 -13.02 -10.07 -20.30
N PHE A 24 -12.88 -10.84 -19.26
CA PHE A 24 -13.84 -10.89 -18.15
C PHE A 24 -13.09 -10.75 -16.84
N GLY A 25 -13.68 -10.02 -15.89
CA GLY A 25 -13.13 -9.81 -14.56
C GLY A 25 -13.11 -8.34 -14.19
N TYR A 26 -12.38 -8.03 -13.14
CA TYR A 26 -12.24 -6.68 -12.59
C TYR A 26 -10.84 -6.14 -12.84
N GLN A 27 -10.75 -4.87 -13.25
CA GLN A 27 -9.50 -4.13 -13.33
C GLN A 27 -9.03 -3.72 -11.93
N TYR A 28 -7.75 -3.39 -11.80
CA TYR A 28 -7.22 -2.93 -10.51
C TYR A 28 -7.90 -1.68 -9.99
N SER A 29 -8.28 -0.74 -10.84
CA SER A 29 -9.04 0.44 -10.44
C SER A 29 -10.40 0.10 -9.83
N GLU A 30 -11.12 -0.91 -10.35
CA GLU A 30 -12.39 -1.37 -9.81
C GLU A 30 -12.20 -2.07 -8.45
N ILE A 31 -11.12 -2.83 -8.30
CA ILE A 31 -10.77 -3.53 -7.06
C ILE A 31 -10.35 -2.56 -5.97
N VAL A 32 -9.45 -1.63 -6.29
CA VAL A 32 -9.03 -0.57 -5.34
C VAL A 32 -10.21 0.32 -4.97
N GLY A 33 -11.10 0.62 -5.92
CA GLY A 33 -12.33 1.36 -5.66
C GLY A 33 -13.28 0.62 -4.71
N SER A 34 -13.39 -0.71 -4.86
CA SER A 34 -14.18 -1.54 -3.94
C SER A 34 -13.58 -1.56 -2.54
N LEU A 35 -12.27 -1.71 -2.40
CA LEU A 35 -11.55 -1.66 -1.14
C LEU A 35 -11.66 -0.27 -0.48
N ALA A 36 -11.44 0.80 -1.24
CA ALA A 36 -11.57 2.16 -0.75
C ALA A 36 -12.99 2.44 -0.22
N SER A 37 -14.02 1.86 -0.84
CA SER A 37 -15.40 2.01 -0.40
C SER A 37 -15.62 1.45 1.01
N VAL A 38 -14.91 0.39 1.42
CA VAL A 38 -14.96 -0.16 2.79
C VAL A 38 -14.59 0.93 3.79
N TYR A 39 -13.41 1.50 3.64
CA TYR A 39 -12.90 2.53 4.57
C TYR A 39 -13.73 3.80 4.55
N PHE A 40 -14.21 4.24 3.38
CA PHE A 40 -15.08 5.40 3.26
C PHE A 40 -16.46 5.22 3.92
N CYS A 41 -16.93 3.97 4.03
CA CYS A 41 -18.17 3.65 4.72
C CYS A 41 -17.96 3.28 6.20
N GLY A 42 -16.74 3.39 6.72
CA GLY A 42 -16.40 3.13 8.12
C GLY A 42 -16.20 1.65 8.44
N GLY A 43 -15.98 0.81 7.41
CA GLY A 43 -15.56 -0.58 7.58
C GLY A 43 -14.06 -0.67 7.91
N ASP A 44 -13.64 -1.76 8.48
CA ASP A 44 -12.27 -2.01 8.94
C ASP A 44 -11.66 -3.29 8.37
N CYS A 45 -12.44 -4.13 7.71
CA CYS A 45 -11.96 -5.36 7.08
C CYS A 45 -12.48 -5.54 5.65
N VAL A 46 -11.76 -6.31 4.85
CA VAL A 46 -12.10 -6.54 3.43
C VAL A 46 -13.45 -7.23 3.26
N GLU A 47 -13.82 -8.08 4.20
CA GLU A 47 -15.07 -8.84 4.22
C GLU A 47 -16.32 -7.94 4.26
N ASP A 48 -16.19 -6.71 4.77
CA ASP A 48 -17.29 -5.74 4.84
C ASP A 48 -17.82 -5.38 3.46
N VAL A 49 -16.98 -5.43 2.42
CA VAL A 49 -17.47 -5.19 1.06
C VAL A 49 -18.55 -6.18 0.67
N THR A 50 -18.38 -7.45 0.99
CA THR A 50 -19.33 -8.50 0.63
C THR A 50 -20.52 -8.53 1.59
N SER A 51 -20.26 -8.38 2.90
CA SER A 51 -21.26 -8.53 3.96
C SER A 51 -22.21 -7.33 4.07
N HIS A 52 -21.70 -6.12 3.82
CA HIS A 52 -22.43 -4.89 4.12
C HIS A 52 -22.61 -3.95 2.93
N LEU A 53 -21.66 -3.89 1.99
CA LEU A 53 -21.65 -2.85 0.98
C LEU A 53 -22.14 -3.32 -0.40
N MET A 54 -21.89 -4.56 -0.79
CA MET A 54 -22.11 -5.03 -2.17
C MET A 54 -23.56 -4.86 -2.63
N SER A 55 -24.55 -5.15 -1.78
CA SER A 55 -25.97 -5.00 -2.10
C SER A 55 -26.36 -3.54 -2.43
N HIS A 56 -25.70 -2.58 -1.78
CA HIS A 56 -25.94 -1.15 -1.98
C HIS A 56 -25.12 -0.60 -3.17
N LEU A 57 -23.85 -0.99 -3.27
CA LEU A 57 -22.96 -0.52 -4.32
C LEU A 57 -23.33 -1.07 -5.69
N SER A 58 -23.88 -2.30 -5.77
CA SER A 58 -24.35 -2.92 -7.02
C SER A 58 -25.55 -2.21 -7.65
N LEU A 59 -26.31 -1.44 -6.88
CA LEU A 59 -27.40 -0.61 -7.40
C LEU A 59 -26.88 0.60 -8.18
N HIS A 60 -25.61 0.90 -8.06
CA HIS A 60 -25.04 2.06 -8.73
C HIS A 60 -24.70 1.75 -10.19
N PRO A 61 -25.21 2.51 -11.19
CA PRO A 61 -25.20 2.16 -12.60
C PRO A 61 -23.80 2.11 -13.23
N THR A 62 -22.79 2.68 -12.60
CA THR A 62 -21.44 2.78 -13.16
C THR A 62 -20.34 2.27 -12.23
N LEU A 63 -20.69 1.75 -11.03
CA LEU A 63 -19.73 1.18 -10.11
C LEU A 63 -19.74 -0.34 -10.25
N ARG A 64 -18.63 -0.92 -10.68
CA ARG A 64 -18.42 -2.36 -10.62
C ARG A 64 -17.72 -2.69 -9.31
N THR A 65 -18.47 -3.30 -8.39
CA THR A 65 -17.97 -3.71 -7.07
C THR A 65 -17.65 -5.19 -7.09
N CYS A 66 -16.49 -5.57 -6.63
CA CYS A 66 -16.07 -6.97 -6.53
C CYS A 66 -16.18 -7.49 -5.09
N SER A 67 -16.18 -8.82 -4.94
CA SER A 67 -16.20 -9.48 -3.65
C SER A 67 -14.87 -9.36 -2.89
N SER A 68 -14.89 -9.59 -1.58
CA SER A 68 -13.71 -9.69 -0.72
C SER A 68 -12.68 -10.67 -1.25
N ASP A 69 -13.11 -11.86 -1.73
CA ASP A 69 -12.20 -12.85 -2.33
C ASP A 69 -11.46 -12.32 -3.56
N THR A 70 -12.12 -11.49 -4.36
CA THR A 70 -11.49 -10.87 -5.53
C THR A 70 -10.45 -9.84 -5.10
N ILE A 71 -10.73 -9.06 -4.06
CA ILE A 71 -9.78 -8.09 -3.48
C ILE A 71 -8.57 -8.83 -2.93
N LEU A 72 -8.76 -9.85 -2.09
CA LEU A 72 -7.67 -10.62 -1.50
C LEU A 72 -6.79 -11.31 -2.55
N ARG A 73 -7.41 -11.83 -3.61
CA ARG A 73 -6.67 -12.41 -4.74
C ARG A 73 -5.83 -11.36 -5.45
N ALA A 74 -6.37 -10.18 -5.71
CA ALA A 74 -5.62 -9.10 -6.35
C ALA A 74 -4.46 -8.59 -5.48
N ILE A 75 -4.64 -8.52 -4.15
CA ILE A 75 -3.54 -8.22 -3.22
C ILE A 75 -2.43 -9.29 -3.36
N SER A 76 -2.80 -10.57 -3.44
CA SER A 76 -1.83 -11.65 -3.63
C SER A 76 -1.14 -11.59 -5.00
N GLU A 77 -1.82 -11.18 -6.05
CA GLU A 77 -1.26 -10.99 -7.40
C GLU A 77 -0.22 -9.85 -7.43
N LEU A 78 -0.41 -8.82 -6.60
CA LEU A 78 0.49 -7.66 -6.48
C LEU A 78 1.61 -7.88 -5.45
N ALA A 79 1.59 -8.98 -4.73
CA ALA A 79 2.62 -9.28 -3.73
C ALA A 79 3.98 -9.45 -4.40
N VAL A 80 5.01 -8.84 -3.82
CA VAL A 80 6.41 -8.98 -4.23
C VAL A 80 7.17 -9.84 -3.20
N GLY A 81 8.25 -10.47 -3.63
CA GLY A 81 9.11 -11.25 -2.73
C GLY A 81 9.85 -10.36 -1.74
N ASN A 82 10.19 -10.92 -0.58
CA ASN A 82 11.03 -10.25 0.39
C ASN A 82 12.49 -10.17 -0.09
N THR A 83 13.17 -9.12 0.31
CA THR A 83 14.63 -9.01 0.22
C THR A 83 15.21 -9.34 1.58
N THR A 84 16.08 -10.36 1.64
CA THR A 84 16.71 -10.77 2.89
C THR A 84 18.06 -10.08 3.05
N TYR A 85 18.24 -9.35 4.13
CA TYR A 85 19.52 -8.72 4.51
C TYR A 85 20.12 -9.46 5.72
N THR A 86 21.41 -9.69 5.67
CA THR A 86 22.14 -10.35 6.76
C THR A 86 23.08 -9.36 7.45
N SER A 87 22.95 -9.23 8.76
CA SER A 87 23.79 -8.38 9.59
C SER A 87 25.20 -8.99 9.79
N ASP A 88 26.15 -8.18 10.23
CA ASP A 88 27.52 -8.61 10.57
C ASP A 88 27.56 -9.70 11.66
N THR A 89 26.51 -9.79 12.46
CA THR A 89 26.35 -10.83 13.50
C THR A 89 25.75 -12.14 12.96
N GLY A 90 25.51 -12.24 11.64
CA GLY A 90 24.92 -13.41 10.98
C GLY A 90 23.40 -13.55 11.15
N ARG A 91 22.71 -12.53 11.64
CA ARG A 91 21.23 -12.53 11.70
C ARG A 91 20.67 -11.99 10.41
N SER A 92 19.66 -12.69 9.88
CA SER A 92 18.96 -12.27 8.67
C SER A 92 17.60 -11.68 9.02
N TYR A 93 17.19 -10.69 8.24
CA TYR A 93 15.90 -9.99 8.35
C TYR A 93 15.29 -9.84 6.96
N ASP A 94 13.99 -10.00 6.86
CA ASP A 94 13.23 -9.85 5.64
C ASP A 94 12.60 -8.46 5.56
N PHE A 95 12.84 -7.78 4.44
CA PHE A 95 12.27 -6.49 4.09
C PHE A 95 11.40 -6.65 2.84
N ASN A 96 10.31 -5.94 2.79
CA ASN A 96 9.42 -5.91 1.64
C ASN A 96 9.05 -4.47 1.30
N THR A 97 9.61 -3.98 0.20
CA THR A 97 9.27 -2.68 -0.37
C THR A 97 8.45 -2.90 -1.62
N ALA A 98 7.13 -2.73 -1.53
CA ALA A 98 6.24 -2.85 -2.67
C ALA A 98 6.37 -1.61 -3.57
N THR A 99 7.48 -1.49 -4.30
CA THR A 99 7.87 -0.30 -5.09
C THR A 99 6.75 0.18 -6.00
N MET A 100 6.05 -0.73 -6.67
CA MET A 100 4.93 -0.38 -7.55
C MET A 100 3.74 0.23 -6.79
N LEU A 101 3.45 -0.25 -5.58
CA LEU A 101 2.39 0.31 -4.74
C LEU A 101 2.80 1.67 -4.14
N ASN A 102 4.08 1.82 -3.78
CA ASN A 102 4.62 3.12 -3.34
C ASN A 102 4.58 4.16 -4.47
N SER A 103 4.97 3.76 -5.69
CA SER A 103 4.81 4.61 -6.89
C SER A 103 3.34 5.01 -7.12
N LEU A 104 2.40 4.09 -6.89
CA LEU A 104 0.97 4.41 -6.97
C LEU A 104 0.56 5.48 -5.94
N LEU A 105 1.06 5.40 -4.69
CA LEU A 105 0.78 6.42 -3.67
C LEU A 105 1.22 7.81 -4.13
N VAL A 106 2.49 7.96 -4.55
CA VAL A 106 3.04 9.24 -5.01
C VAL A 106 2.26 9.76 -6.22
N LYS A 107 2.01 8.92 -7.24
CA LYS A 107 1.24 9.33 -8.44
C LYS A 107 -0.20 9.72 -8.13
N ALA A 108 -0.83 9.06 -7.17
CA ALA A 108 -2.17 9.42 -6.73
C ALA A 108 -2.17 10.81 -6.06
N LEU A 109 -1.18 11.11 -5.21
CA LEU A 109 -1.04 12.41 -4.56
C LEU A 109 -0.75 13.54 -5.57
N LEU A 110 0.12 13.29 -6.55
CA LEU A 110 0.38 14.23 -7.65
C LEU A 110 -0.88 14.46 -8.50
N SER A 111 -1.61 13.41 -8.86
CA SER A 111 -2.80 13.50 -9.70
C SER A 111 -3.96 14.25 -9.04
N THR A 112 -3.99 14.25 -7.70
CA THR A 112 -4.99 14.97 -6.91
C THR A 112 -4.53 16.36 -6.47
N GLY A 113 -3.30 16.77 -6.84
CA GLY A 113 -2.72 18.07 -6.50
C GLY A 113 -2.36 18.23 -5.03
N GLN A 114 -2.24 17.13 -4.28
CA GLN A 114 -1.78 17.14 -2.89
C GLN A 114 -0.24 17.26 -2.80
N LEU A 115 0.45 16.76 -3.81
CA LEU A 115 1.85 17.04 -4.08
C LEU A 115 1.97 17.77 -5.42
N VAL A 116 2.99 18.60 -5.54
CA VAL A 116 3.29 19.37 -6.75
C VAL A 116 4.69 19.00 -7.23
N ALA A 117 4.79 18.58 -8.50
CA ALA A 117 6.06 18.22 -9.10
C ALA A 117 7.05 19.40 -9.10
N GLY A 118 8.30 19.14 -8.75
CA GLY A 118 9.36 20.15 -8.71
C GLY A 118 9.42 20.97 -7.42
N GLU A 119 8.49 20.80 -6.49
CA GLU A 119 8.56 21.40 -5.16
C GLU A 119 9.44 20.53 -4.23
N SER A 120 10.04 21.18 -3.22
CA SER A 120 10.83 20.50 -2.19
C SER A 120 9.98 20.28 -0.95
N TYR A 121 10.04 19.07 -0.40
CA TYR A 121 9.29 18.65 0.77
C TYR A 121 10.21 18.05 1.84
N ASP A 122 9.85 18.25 3.10
CA ASP A 122 10.49 17.54 4.20
C ASP A 122 9.89 16.13 4.29
N LEU A 123 10.75 15.11 4.24
CA LEU A 123 10.38 13.70 4.35
C LEU A 123 10.66 13.20 5.77
N ASP A 124 9.62 12.82 6.48
CA ASP A 124 9.71 12.12 7.77
C ASP A 124 9.59 10.61 7.56
N PHE A 125 10.40 9.84 8.31
CA PHE A 125 10.36 8.39 8.25
C PHE A 125 10.40 7.79 9.65
N ASP A 126 9.39 7.01 10.00
CA ASP A 126 9.28 6.36 11.30
C ASP A 126 8.79 4.92 11.17
N HIS A 127 9.03 4.11 12.20
CA HIS A 127 8.62 2.72 12.27
C HIS A 127 7.44 2.54 13.21
N GLN A 128 6.45 1.80 12.74
CA GLN A 128 5.32 1.37 13.55
C GLN A 128 5.37 -0.13 13.78
N PHE A 129 4.93 -0.59 14.95
CA PHE A 129 4.80 -2.01 15.22
C PHE A 129 3.36 -2.44 15.01
N ILE A 130 3.19 -3.50 14.21
CA ILE A 130 1.89 -4.12 13.97
C ILE A 130 1.91 -5.50 14.62
N GLU A 131 1.17 -5.65 15.72
CA GLU A 131 0.99 -6.94 16.39
C GLU A 131 0.15 -7.88 15.51
N THR A 132 0.60 -9.12 15.36
CA THR A 132 -0.10 -10.14 14.58
C THR A 132 0.36 -11.54 14.97
N GLU A 133 -0.53 -12.51 14.81
CA GLU A 133 -0.25 -13.95 15.03
C GLU A 133 0.11 -14.70 13.73
N LYS A 134 0.44 -14.00 12.65
CA LYS A 134 0.84 -14.65 11.39
C LYS A 134 2.11 -15.44 11.59
N TYR A 135 2.21 -16.57 10.87
CA TYR A 135 3.28 -17.58 11.04
C TYR A 135 4.69 -17.04 10.72
N ASP A 136 4.80 -16.04 9.87
CA ASP A 136 6.04 -15.39 9.45
C ASP A 136 6.42 -14.17 10.31
N ALA A 137 5.52 -13.71 11.19
CA ALA A 137 5.79 -12.60 12.09
C ALA A 137 6.87 -12.94 13.14
N LYS A 138 7.70 -11.97 13.49
CA LYS A 138 8.82 -12.13 14.44
C LYS A 138 8.55 -11.45 15.76
N MET A 139 9.20 -11.95 16.81
CA MET A 139 9.14 -11.36 18.15
C MET A 139 9.79 -9.98 18.13
N THR A 140 9.02 -8.92 18.41
CA THR A 140 9.52 -7.55 18.51
C THR A 140 10.30 -7.29 19.81
N TYR A 141 11.05 -6.21 19.88
CA TYR A 141 11.70 -5.82 21.13
C TYR A 141 10.69 -5.43 22.24
N LYS A 142 9.45 -5.10 21.84
CA LYS A 142 8.34 -4.83 22.78
C LYS A 142 7.67 -6.09 23.33
N LYS A 143 8.21 -7.28 22.99
CA LYS A 143 7.78 -8.59 23.50
C LYS A 143 6.41 -9.05 23.02
N PHE A 144 6.00 -8.68 21.82
CA PHE A 144 4.89 -9.29 21.09
C PHE A 144 5.35 -9.71 19.69
N THR A 145 4.62 -10.62 19.08
CA THR A 145 4.88 -11.07 17.71
C THR A 145 4.27 -10.09 16.71
N GLY A 146 5.04 -9.67 15.71
CA GLY A 146 4.54 -8.70 14.74
C GLY A 146 5.54 -8.31 13.65
N TYR A 147 5.18 -7.27 12.92
CA TYR A 147 6.01 -6.59 11.92
C TYR A 147 6.42 -5.20 12.41
N SER A 148 7.45 -4.65 11.77
CA SER A 148 7.95 -3.30 12.04
C SER A 148 8.03 -2.48 10.73
N PRO A 149 6.89 -2.19 10.08
CA PRO A 149 6.91 -1.37 8.87
C PRO A 149 7.47 0.03 9.15
N GLY A 150 8.31 0.49 8.23
CA GLY A 150 8.70 1.89 8.11
C GLY A 150 7.73 2.63 7.21
N VAL A 151 7.33 3.82 7.60
CA VAL A 151 6.39 4.68 6.88
C VAL A 151 7.05 6.01 6.58
N ALA A 152 7.12 6.37 5.31
CA ALA A 152 7.57 7.66 4.83
C ALA A 152 6.39 8.61 4.65
N VAL A 153 6.47 9.81 5.22
CA VAL A 153 5.41 10.81 5.13
C VAL A 153 5.95 12.19 4.75
N ILE A 154 5.12 12.95 4.04
CA ILE A 154 5.32 14.38 3.77
C ILE A 154 4.14 15.09 4.44
N GLY A 155 4.39 15.73 5.58
CA GLY A 155 3.32 16.25 6.43
C GLY A 155 2.39 15.14 6.92
N GLU A 156 1.13 15.13 6.46
CA GLU A 156 0.15 14.08 6.80
C GLU A 156 -0.03 13.03 5.68
N LEU A 157 0.74 13.14 4.59
CA LEU A 157 0.58 12.30 3.40
C LEU A 157 1.57 11.14 3.44
N ILE A 158 1.08 9.90 3.38
CA ILE A 158 1.93 8.72 3.24
C ILE A 158 2.44 8.65 1.79
N VAL A 159 3.75 8.62 1.62
CA VAL A 159 4.42 8.55 0.31
C VAL A 159 5.15 7.24 0.08
N GLY A 160 5.40 6.46 1.13
CA GLY A 160 6.05 5.18 1.01
C GLY A 160 5.90 4.29 2.23
N ILE A 161 5.92 2.99 2.01
CA ILE A 161 5.88 1.97 3.07
C ILE A 161 6.88 0.87 2.73
N GLU A 162 7.66 0.45 3.72
CA GLU A 162 8.49 -0.74 3.65
C GLU A 162 8.19 -1.64 4.85
N ASN A 163 7.71 -2.85 4.60
CA ASN A 163 7.51 -3.80 5.67
C ASN A 163 8.84 -4.45 6.08
N ARG A 164 9.03 -4.69 7.38
CA ARG A 164 10.21 -5.32 7.94
C ARG A 164 9.82 -6.33 9.00
N ASP A 165 10.68 -7.33 9.18
CA ASP A 165 10.60 -8.22 10.32
C ASP A 165 10.50 -7.45 11.65
N GLY A 166 9.62 -7.90 12.54
CA GLY A 166 9.38 -7.23 13.83
C GLY A 166 10.60 -7.14 14.74
N ASN A 167 11.62 -7.98 14.53
CA ASN A 167 12.88 -7.98 15.26
C ASN A 167 14.01 -7.23 14.54
N ALA A 168 13.76 -6.63 13.39
CA ALA A 168 14.74 -5.82 12.69
C ALA A 168 15.01 -4.53 13.48
N ASN A 169 16.30 -4.16 13.59
CA ASN A 169 16.66 -2.88 14.18
C ASN A 169 16.27 -1.76 13.21
N VAL A 170 15.61 -0.73 13.70
CA VAL A 170 15.14 0.41 12.89
C VAL A 170 16.27 1.09 12.10
N ARG A 171 17.51 1.09 12.62
CA ARG A 171 18.67 1.67 11.95
C ARG A 171 19.30 0.76 10.90
N PHE A 172 18.95 -0.53 10.90
CA PHE A 172 19.52 -1.49 9.97
C PHE A 172 18.99 -1.21 8.56
N HIS A 173 19.88 -0.95 7.60
CA HIS A 173 19.56 -0.52 6.23
C HIS A 173 18.62 0.70 6.11
N GLN A 174 18.55 1.56 7.14
CA GLN A 174 17.70 2.74 7.12
C GLN A 174 18.07 3.73 6.01
N GLN A 175 19.37 3.91 5.77
CA GLN A 175 19.85 4.82 4.73
C GLN A 175 19.46 4.34 3.33
N ASP A 176 19.54 3.04 3.07
CA ASP A 176 19.15 2.45 1.79
C ASP A 176 17.65 2.64 1.54
N THR A 177 16.83 2.43 2.58
CA THR A 177 15.39 2.67 2.51
C THR A 177 15.04 4.12 2.26
N LEU A 178 15.68 5.05 2.98
CA LEU A 178 15.47 6.49 2.77
C LEU A 178 15.86 6.92 1.36
N SER A 179 17.00 6.44 0.85
CA SER A 179 17.43 6.72 -0.52
C SER A 179 16.41 6.21 -1.55
N LEU A 180 15.88 4.99 -1.35
CA LEU A 180 14.85 4.41 -2.22
C LEU A 180 13.55 5.23 -2.19
N MET A 181 13.11 5.69 -1.01
CA MET A 181 11.91 6.51 -0.87
C MET A 181 12.09 7.90 -1.50
N ASP A 182 13.26 8.52 -1.30
CA ASP A 182 13.60 9.81 -1.90
C ASP A 182 13.65 9.71 -3.44
N GLU A 183 14.29 8.69 -3.97
CA GLU A 183 14.27 8.42 -5.42
C GLU A 183 12.86 8.28 -5.97
N GLN A 184 11.97 7.56 -5.29
CA GLN A 184 10.57 7.42 -5.73
C GLN A 184 9.84 8.75 -5.80
N VAL A 185 10.00 9.60 -4.79
CA VAL A 185 9.37 10.93 -4.78
C VAL A 185 9.97 11.84 -5.86
N CYS A 186 11.30 11.82 -6.03
CA CYS A 186 12.00 12.64 -7.03
C CYS A 186 11.71 12.23 -8.48
N PHE A 187 11.61 10.92 -8.78
CA PHE A 187 11.36 10.43 -10.14
C PHE A 187 9.91 10.54 -10.59
N GLU A 188 8.98 10.61 -9.66
CA GLU A 188 7.55 10.70 -9.97
C GLU A 188 7.07 12.16 -10.09
N GLY A 189 7.88 13.13 -9.64
CA GLY A 189 7.72 14.57 -9.83
C GLY A 189 8.42 15.07 -11.07
#